data_611838b299af39c9b5933dc7c205f0bf
#
_entry.id   611838b299af39c9b5933dc7c205f0bf
#
_cell.length_a   1.000
_cell.length_b   1.000
_cell.length_c   1.000
_cell.angle_alpha   90.00
_cell.angle_beta   90.00
_cell.angle_gamma   90.00
#
_symmetry.space_group_name_H-M   'P 1'
#
loop_
_entity.id
_entity.type
_entity.pdbx_description
1 polymer ?
#
loop_
_entity_poly.entity_id
_entity_poly.type
_entity_poly.pdbx_seq_one_letter_code
_entity_poly.pdbx_strand_id
1 'polypeptide(L)'
;YNITVEEKKIISELLLPKPPKSKKQALKEYLLWASSIQLHYEDIVTQILSCFDGRTPSEQSLQELCRQCNEAVWCSSRHTAKFERKYAVISFLGTFCSFRNDRQHWTFTSNMGPVLLCAAHFETGVLNKYPVFFPSPPFDGTYGCNQMDFAGCEKLAQLRLFKNGRVDLRFTSEDYANQFIDTYLGRGYQESDGEAAV
;
A
#
# COMPACT_ATOMS: atom_id res chain seq x y z
N TYR A 1 -1.80 -13.34 5.03
CA TYR A 1 -2.86 -12.88 4.11
C TYR A 1 -4.19 -12.98 4.82
N ASN A 2 -4.87 -11.86 5.05
CA ASN A 2 -6.25 -11.87 5.52
C ASN A 2 -7.16 -11.99 4.29
N ILE A 3 -7.65 -13.21 4.05
CA ILE A 3 -8.68 -13.46 3.03
C ILE A 3 -9.94 -12.70 3.47
N THR A 4 -10.44 -11.82 2.61
CA THR A 4 -11.66 -11.05 2.87
C THR A 4 -12.89 -11.94 3.03
N VAL A 5 -13.95 -11.40 3.61
CA VAL A 5 -15.22 -12.16 3.80
C VAL A 5 -15.82 -12.56 2.45
N GLU A 6 -15.66 -11.71 1.41
CA GLU A 6 -16.14 -12.01 0.06
C GLU A 6 -15.32 -13.11 -0.62
N GLU A 7 -14.00 -13.10 -0.48
CA GLU A 7 -13.14 -14.17 -0.99
C GLU A 7 -13.45 -15.51 -0.33
N LYS A 8 -13.69 -15.52 1.00
CA LYS A 8 -14.17 -16.73 1.70
C LYS A 8 -15.51 -17.22 1.18
N LYS A 9 -16.41 -16.32 0.83
CA LYS A 9 -17.73 -16.67 0.27
C LYS A 9 -17.59 -17.27 -1.12
N ILE A 10 -16.78 -16.66 -2.00
CA ILE A 10 -16.50 -17.16 -3.36
C ILE A 10 -15.83 -18.54 -3.30
N ILE A 11 -14.83 -18.72 -2.44
CA ILE A 11 -14.17 -20.02 -2.23
C ILE A 11 -15.18 -21.06 -1.71
N SER A 12 -16.06 -20.68 -0.78
CA SER A 12 -17.07 -21.61 -0.26
C SER A 12 -18.15 -21.97 -1.29
N GLU A 13 -18.52 -21.06 -2.17
CA GLU A 13 -19.49 -21.29 -3.24
C GLU A 13 -18.91 -22.12 -4.39
N LEU A 14 -17.62 -21.96 -4.69
CA LEU A 14 -16.91 -22.70 -5.74
C LEU A 14 -16.49 -24.12 -5.32
N LEU A 15 -16.18 -24.33 -4.03
CA LEU A 15 -15.59 -25.57 -3.54
C LEU A 15 -16.55 -26.51 -2.79
N LEU A 16 -17.73 -26.03 -2.40
CA LEU A 16 -18.64 -26.84 -1.58
C LEU A 16 -20.04 -26.96 -2.21
N PRO A 17 -20.49 -28.16 -2.57
CA PRO A 17 -21.89 -28.38 -2.91
C PRO A 17 -22.77 -28.09 -1.69
N LYS A 18 -23.97 -27.52 -1.92
CA LYS A 18 -24.92 -27.23 -0.84
C LYS A 18 -25.18 -28.48 0.01
N PRO A 19 -25.04 -28.37 1.35
CA PRO A 19 -25.16 -29.54 2.21
C PRO A 19 -26.55 -30.18 2.07
N PRO A 20 -26.64 -31.50 1.90
CA PRO A 20 -27.89 -32.23 1.83
C PRO A 20 -28.62 -32.23 3.18
N LYS A 21 -29.94 -32.39 3.14
CA LYS A 21 -30.87 -32.24 4.29
C LYS A 21 -30.68 -33.22 5.46
N SER A 22 -29.82 -34.25 5.33
CA SER A 22 -29.55 -35.27 6.36
C SER A 22 -28.06 -35.41 6.59
N LYS A 23 -27.60 -35.29 7.87
CA LYS A 23 -26.18 -35.34 8.24
C LYS A 23 -25.44 -36.59 7.81
N LYS A 24 -26.09 -37.75 7.82
CA LYS A 24 -25.47 -39.04 7.44
C LYS A 24 -25.27 -39.18 5.93
N GLN A 25 -26.24 -38.73 5.16
CA GLN A 25 -26.20 -38.72 3.70
C GLN A 25 -25.26 -37.66 3.18
N ALA A 26 -25.24 -36.51 3.86
CA ALA A 26 -24.30 -35.41 3.63
C ALA A 26 -22.84 -35.85 3.70
N LEU A 27 -22.46 -36.57 4.73
CA LEU A 27 -21.09 -37.04 4.92
C LEU A 27 -20.68 -38.03 3.83
N LYS A 28 -21.61 -38.95 3.44
CA LYS A 28 -21.32 -39.96 2.41
C LYS A 28 -21.16 -39.31 1.01
N GLU A 29 -22.03 -38.38 0.67
CA GLU A 29 -21.98 -37.62 -0.58
C GLU A 29 -20.76 -36.70 -0.62
N TYR A 30 -20.44 -36.07 0.51
CA TYR A 30 -19.20 -35.24 0.64
C TYR A 30 -17.95 -36.07 0.45
N LEU A 31 -17.86 -37.26 1.06
CA LEU A 31 -16.68 -38.12 0.92
C LEU A 31 -16.56 -38.67 -0.51
N LEU A 32 -17.67 -39.02 -1.18
CA LEU A 32 -17.64 -39.41 -2.58
C LEU A 32 -17.23 -38.27 -3.49
N TRP A 33 -17.76 -37.08 -3.25
CA TRP A 33 -17.37 -35.88 -3.98
C TRP A 33 -15.91 -35.51 -3.73
N ALA A 34 -15.45 -35.48 -2.48
CA ALA A 34 -14.06 -35.19 -2.14
C ALA A 34 -13.07 -36.18 -2.76
N SER A 35 -13.46 -37.48 -2.85
CA SER A 35 -12.65 -38.51 -3.52
C SER A 35 -12.67 -38.44 -5.05
N SER A 36 -13.67 -37.76 -5.64
CA SER A 36 -13.78 -37.56 -7.09
C SER A 36 -13.10 -36.29 -7.60
N ILE A 37 -12.68 -35.38 -6.70
CA ILE A 37 -12.02 -34.16 -7.09
C ILE A 37 -10.61 -34.49 -7.59
N GLN A 38 -10.41 -34.42 -8.89
CA GLN A 38 -9.08 -34.28 -9.47
C GLN A 38 -8.74 -32.79 -9.49
N LEU A 39 -7.97 -32.36 -8.49
CA LEU A 39 -7.45 -30.98 -8.46
C LEU A 39 -6.32 -30.89 -9.49
N HIS A 40 -6.64 -30.34 -10.65
CA HIS A 40 -5.61 -29.97 -11.60
C HIS A 40 -5.03 -28.62 -11.15
N TYR A 41 -3.74 -28.58 -10.86
CA TYR A 41 -3.03 -27.36 -10.42
C TYR A 41 -3.27 -26.18 -11.36
N GLU A 42 -3.28 -26.45 -12.68
CA GLU A 42 -3.54 -25.44 -13.71
C GLU A 42 -4.92 -24.81 -13.62
N ASP A 43 -5.96 -25.58 -13.30
CA ASP A 43 -7.32 -25.07 -13.13
C ASP A 43 -7.43 -24.18 -11.90
N ILE A 44 -6.75 -24.54 -10.80
CA ILE A 44 -6.71 -23.75 -9.58
C ILE A 44 -6.00 -22.42 -9.85
N VAL A 45 -4.83 -22.45 -10.50
CA VAL A 45 -4.07 -21.25 -10.87
C VAL A 45 -4.88 -20.37 -11.80
N THR A 46 -5.54 -20.94 -12.81
CA THR A 46 -6.38 -20.19 -13.76
C THR A 46 -7.56 -19.52 -13.05
N GLN A 47 -8.21 -20.21 -12.12
CA GLN A 47 -9.29 -19.63 -11.33
C GLN A 47 -8.81 -18.53 -10.38
N ILE A 48 -7.67 -18.74 -9.71
CA ILE A 48 -7.07 -17.69 -8.88
C ILE A 48 -6.74 -16.46 -9.72
N LEU A 49 -6.10 -16.63 -10.87
CA LEU A 49 -5.78 -15.53 -11.77
C LEU A 49 -7.01 -14.83 -12.34
N SER A 50 -8.10 -15.57 -12.61
CA SER A 50 -9.36 -14.97 -13.07
C SER A 50 -10.03 -14.11 -11.99
N CYS A 51 -9.91 -14.49 -10.70
CA CYS A 51 -10.39 -13.68 -9.58
C CYS A 51 -9.61 -12.37 -9.41
N PHE A 52 -8.41 -12.29 -9.99
CA PHE A 52 -7.53 -11.13 -9.92
C PHE A 52 -7.40 -10.38 -11.27
N ASP A 53 -8.40 -10.49 -12.13
CA ASP A 53 -8.38 -9.89 -13.49
C ASP A 53 -7.11 -10.27 -14.28
N GLY A 54 -6.62 -11.48 -14.11
CA GLY A 54 -5.42 -11.98 -14.75
C GLY A 54 -4.09 -11.48 -14.13
N ARG A 55 -4.16 -10.75 -13.02
CA ARG A 55 -2.96 -10.25 -12.30
C ARG A 55 -2.47 -11.24 -11.27
N THR A 56 -1.19 -11.15 -10.97
CA THR A 56 -0.64 -11.89 -9.83
C THR A 56 -1.02 -11.23 -8.50
N PRO A 57 -1.07 -11.98 -7.37
CA PRO A 57 -1.30 -11.41 -6.05
C PRO A 57 -0.32 -10.27 -5.69
N SER A 58 0.91 -10.34 -6.18
CA SER A 58 1.90 -9.28 -5.96
C SER A 58 1.57 -8.00 -6.72
N GLU A 59 1.14 -8.10 -7.98
CA GLU A 59 0.70 -6.95 -8.78
C GLU A 59 -0.53 -6.29 -8.19
N GLN A 60 -1.49 -7.09 -7.72
CA GLN A 60 -2.68 -6.55 -7.05
C GLN A 60 -2.32 -5.85 -5.73
N SER A 61 -1.44 -6.44 -4.93
CA SER A 61 -0.98 -5.83 -3.68
C SER A 61 -0.24 -4.51 -3.93
N LEU A 62 0.56 -4.43 -5.01
CA LEU A 62 1.22 -3.20 -5.41
C LEU A 62 0.23 -2.15 -5.88
N GLN A 63 -0.75 -2.53 -6.69
CA GLN A 63 -1.80 -1.62 -7.14
C GLN A 63 -2.61 -1.06 -5.96
N GLU A 64 -2.97 -1.90 -5.01
CA GLU A 64 -3.67 -1.47 -3.80
C GLU A 64 -2.81 -0.52 -2.95
N LEU A 65 -1.51 -0.79 -2.83
CA LEU A 65 -0.59 0.10 -2.14
C LEU A 65 -0.50 1.47 -2.84
N CYS A 66 -0.41 1.50 -4.18
CA CYS A 66 -0.42 2.74 -4.96
C CYS A 66 -1.74 3.50 -4.77
N ARG A 67 -2.88 2.81 -4.79
CA ARG A 67 -4.19 3.41 -4.54
C ARG A 67 -4.27 4.06 -3.17
N GLN A 68 -3.84 3.35 -2.12
CA GLN A 68 -3.81 3.88 -0.74
C GLN A 68 -2.89 5.09 -0.61
N CYS A 69 -1.73 5.08 -1.27
CA CYS A 69 -0.82 6.21 -1.28
C CYS A 69 -1.45 7.43 -1.96
N ASN A 70 -2.06 7.23 -3.12
CA ASN A 70 -2.78 8.28 -3.85
C ASN A 70 -3.91 8.87 -3.00
N GLU A 71 -4.74 8.02 -2.39
CA GLU A 71 -5.81 8.47 -1.50
C GLU A 71 -5.26 9.27 -0.31
N ALA A 72 -4.18 8.82 0.32
CA ALA A 72 -3.57 9.53 1.43
C ALA A 72 -3.02 10.91 1.03
N VAL A 73 -2.45 11.00 -0.17
CA VAL A 73 -1.82 12.24 -0.67
C VAL A 73 -2.84 13.21 -1.26
N TRP A 74 -3.89 12.71 -1.93
CA TRP A 74 -4.86 13.53 -2.67
C TRP A 74 -6.27 13.53 -2.06
N CYS A 75 -6.44 13.09 -0.81
CA CYS A 75 -7.75 12.91 -0.17
C CYS A 75 -8.54 14.20 0.03
N SER A 76 -7.92 15.36 -0.05
CA SER A 76 -8.58 16.65 0.10
C SER A 76 -7.76 17.77 -0.52
N SER A 77 -8.39 18.94 -0.73
CA SER A 77 -7.69 20.15 -1.20
C SER A 77 -6.56 20.64 -0.27
N ARG A 78 -6.49 20.11 0.95
CA ARG A 78 -5.44 20.45 1.93
C ARG A 78 -4.26 19.47 1.91
N HIS A 79 -4.43 18.32 1.25
CA HIS A 79 -3.38 17.31 1.11
C HIS A 79 -2.92 17.33 -0.34
N THR A 80 -1.66 17.62 -0.56
CA THR A 80 -1.05 17.65 -1.89
C THR A 80 0.41 17.23 -1.79
N ALA A 81 0.99 16.84 -2.92
CA ALA A 81 2.43 16.65 -3.04
C ALA A 81 3.01 17.69 -3.99
N LYS A 82 4.16 18.24 -3.65
CA LYS A 82 4.95 19.13 -4.50
C LYS A 82 6.33 18.53 -4.74
N PHE A 83 6.78 18.59 -5.98
CA PHE A 83 8.11 18.13 -6.34
C PHE A 83 9.05 19.31 -6.56
N GLU A 84 10.13 19.35 -5.80
CA GLU A 84 11.21 20.34 -5.91
C GLU A 84 12.42 19.69 -6.58
N ARG A 85 12.51 19.78 -7.91
CA ARG A 85 13.55 19.14 -8.74
C ARG A 85 14.97 19.42 -8.23
N LYS A 86 15.32 20.69 -8.02
CA LYS A 86 16.66 21.12 -7.59
C LYS A 86 17.21 20.36 -6.39
N TYR A 87 16.33 19.85 -5.52
CA TYR A 87 16.73 19.18 -4.27
C TYR A 87 16.33 17.70 -4.25
N ALA A 88 15.71 17.20 -5.35
CA ALA A 88 15.15 15.86 -5.41
C ALA A 88 14.21 15.55 -4.22
N VAL A 89 13.35 16.51 -3.87
CA VAL A 89 12.46 16.44 -2.70
C VAL A 89 11.01 16.40 -3.14
N ILE A 90 10.25 15.47 -2.57
CA ILE A 90 8.79 15.47 -2.62
C ILE A 90 8.29 15.94 -1.26
N SER A 91 7.60 17.09 -1.26
CA SER A 91 6.96 17.66 -0.08
C SER A 91 5.50 17.24 -0.02
N PHE A 92 5.14 16.44 0.98
CA PHE A 92 3.77 16.08 1.29
C PHE A 92 3.15 17.15 2.19
N LEU A 93 2.23 17.94 1.61
CA LEU A 93 1.58 19.06 2.28
C LEU A 93 0.26 18.62 2.89
N GLY A 94 0.02 18.98 4.15
CA GLY A 94 -1.15 18.60 4.90
C GLY A 94 -0.81 17.97 6.23
N THR A 95 -1.64 17.03 6.71
CA THR A 95 -1.46 16.41 8.02
C THR A 95 -0.79 15.04 7.86
N PHE A 96 0.51 15.00 7.62
CA PHE A 96 1.31 13.78 7.51
C PHE A 96 2.11 13.48 8.77
N CYS A 97 2.40 14.50 9.56
CA CYS A 97 3.02 14.35 10.88
C CYS A 97 2.38 15.32 11.88
N SER A 98 2.64 15.10 13.17
CA SER A 98 2.29 16.00 14.25
C SER A 98 3.43 16.13 15.24
N PHE A 99 3.53 17.30 15.90
CA PHE A 99 4.48 17.55 16.96
C PHE A 99 3.75 17.78 18.27
N ARG A 100 4.05 16.96 19.27
CA ARG A 100 3.49 17.10 20.63
C ARG A 100 4.42 17.93 21.49
N ASN A 101 3.99 19.17 21.81
CA ASN A 101 4.78 20.09 22.62
C ASN A 101 4.99 19.60 24.06
N ASP A 102 4.00 18.87 24.63
CA ASP A 102 4.05 18.34 25.99
C ASP A 102 5.18 17.32 26.21
N ARG A 103 5.53 16.59 25.17
CA ARG A 103 6.56 15.54 25.21
C ARG A 103 7.75 15.80 24.30
N GLN A 104 7.77 16.92 23.60
CA GLN A 104 8.83 17.29 22.64
C GLN A 104 9.11 16.19 21.61
N HIS A 105 8.07 15.55 21.06
CA HIS A 105 8.24 14.47 20.10
C HIS A 105 7.36 14.62 18.86
N TRP A 106 7.80 13.96 17.79
CA TRP A 106 7.13 13.84 16.51
C TRP A 106 6.41 12.51 16.39
N THR A 107 5.25 12.50 15.74
CA THR A 107 4.53 11.29 15.37
C THR A 107 4.04 11.41 13.93
N PHE A 108 4.00 10.29 13.22
CA PHE A 108 3.33 10.23 11.93
C PHE A 108 1.81 10.10 12.11
N THR A 109 1.06 10.64 11.17
CA THR A 109 -0.38 10.39 11.08
C THR A 109 -0.66 9.15 10.22
N SER A 110 -1.91 8.68 10.22
CA SER A 110 -2.32 7.53 9.39
C SER A 110 -2.05 7.74 7.90
N ASN A 111 -2.11 8.98 7.41
CA ASN A 111 -1.84 9.32 6.01
C ASN A 111 -0.38 9.06 5.59
N MET A 112 0.55 9.10 6.53
CA MET A 112 1.96 8.83 6.23
C MET A 112 2.27 7.35 6.03
N GLY A 113 1.46 6.45 6.60
CA GLY A 113 1.66 5.00 6.51
C GLY A 113 1.80 4.48 5.08
N PRO A 114 0.83 4.70 4.18
CA PRO A 114 0.93 4.30 2.78
C PRO A 114 2.14 4.90 2.05
N VAL A 115 2.48 6.16 2.31
CA VAL A 115 3.65 6.82 1.70
C VAL A 115 4.95 6.14 2.10
N LEU A 116 5.11 5.78 3.39
CA LEU A 116 6.29 5.07 3.88
C LEU A 116 6.37 3.64 3.34
N LEU A 117 5.23 2.96 3.19
CA LEU A 117 5.20 1.63 2.55
C LEU A 117 5.62 1.69 1.09
N CYS A 118 5.15 2.70 0.34
CA CYS A 118 5.59 2.94 -1.03
C CYS A 118 7.09 3.25 -1.10
N ALA A 119 7.59 4.09 -0.20
CA ALA A 119 9.01 4.41 -0.13
C ALA A 119 9.86 3.17 0.21
N ALA A 120 9.40 2.32 1.13
CA ALA A 120 10.06 1.06 1.46
C ALA A 120 10.07 0.08 0.28
N HIS A 121 8.94 -0.06 -0.42
CA HIS A 121 8.86 -0.88 -1.63
C HIS A 121 9.74 -0.32 -2.75
N PHE A 122 9.78 1.00 -2.93
CA PHE A 122 10.62 1.66 -3.93
C PHE A 122 12.11 1.37 -3.71
N GLU A 123 12.57 1.41 -2.45
CA GLU A 123 13.95 1.11 -2.10
C GLU A 123 14.29 -0.37 -2.26
N THR A 124 13.42 -1.27 -1.75
CA THR A 124 13.75 -2.69 -1.57
C THR A 124 13.14 -3.63 -2.62
N GLY A 125 12.14 -3.19 -3.37
CA GLY A 125 11.34 -4.04 -4.26
C GLY A 125 10.44 -5.05 -3.53
N VAL A 126 10.35 -5.00 -2.20
CA VAL A 126 9.58 -5.96 -1.39
C VAL A 126 8.36 -5.30 -0.79
N LEU A 127 7.18 -5.87 -1.10
CA LEU A 127 5.90 -5.39 -0.56
C LEU A 127 5.77 -5.68 0.95
N ASN A 128 5.14 -4.74 1.65
CA ASN A 128 4.81 -4.86 3.08
C ASN A 128 6.01 -5.13 4.00
N LYS A 129 7.21 -4.76 3.57
CA LYS A 129 8.42 -4.89 4.37
C LYS A 129 9.00 -3.51 4.65
N TYR A 130 9.10 -3.18 5.93
CA TYR A 130 9.86 -2.01 6.37
C TYR A 130 11.31 -2.41 6.61
N PRO A 131 12.26 -1.77 5.94
CA PRO A 131 13.67 -1.90 6.30
C PRO A 131 13.92 -1.46 7.74
N VAL A 132 14.96 -1.97 8.37
CA VAL A 132 15.30 -1.69 9.79
C VAL A 132 15.47 -0.20 10.09
N PHE A 133 15.88 0.58 9.09
CA PHE A 133 16.06 2.03 9.20
C PHE A 133 14.78 2.84 8.96
N PHE A 134 13.67 2.18 8.56
CA PHE A 134 12.39 2.82 8.41
C PHE A 134 11.60 2.78 9.71
N PRO A 135 10.87 3.85 10.05
CA PRO A 135 9.98 3.81 11.20
C PRO A 135 8.90 2.75 10.99
N SER A 136 8.85 1.75 11.88
CA SER A 136 7.83 0.68 11.83
C SER A 136 6.47 1.18 12.27
N PRO A 137 5.35 0.72 11.71
CA PRO A 137 4.02 0.91 12.29
C PRO A 137 3.82 0.01 13.52
N PRO A 138 2.99 0.42 14.51
CA PRO A 138 2.39 1.74 14.64
C PRO A 138 3.48 2.76 14.93
N PHE A 139 3.36 3.94 14.32
CA PHE A 139 4.34 5.02 14.43
C PHE A 139 4.31 5.70 15.81
N ASP A 140 4.43 4.91 16.86
CA ASP A 140 4.59 5.41 18.23
C ASP A 140 5.99 5.95 18.49
N GLY A 141 6.76 6.11 17.41
CA GLY A 141 8.11 6.62 17.50
C GLY A 141 8.12 8.02 18.08
N THR A 142 8.57 8.12 19.31
CA THR A 142 9.03 9.36 19.88
C THR A 142 10.32 9.75 19.19
N TYR A 143 10.19 10.48 18.08
CA TYR A 143 11.37 10.99 17.39
C TYR A 143 11.78 12.31 18.06
N GLY A 144 12.88 12.30 18.77
CA GLY A 144 13.47 13.51 19.34
C GLY A 144 14.01 14.48 18.28
N CYS A 145 14.15 14.02 17.03
CA CYS A 145 14.60 14.83 15.90
C CYS A 145 13.52 14.89 14.81
N ASN A 146 13.52 15.98 14.06
CA ASN A 146 12.60 16.19 12.92
C ASN A 146 13.20 15.74 11.58
N GLN A 147 14.33 15.05 11.61
CA GLN A 147 15.06 14.61 10.43
C GLN A 147 15.57 13.18 10.65
N MET A 148 15.41 12.35 9.65
CA MET A 148 15.91 10.98 9.60
C MET A 148 16.65 10.77 8.30
N ASP A 149 17.94 10.43 8.39
CA ASP A 149 18.77 10.11 7.24
C ASP A 149 18.70 8.60 6.97
N PHE A 150 18.54 8.21 5.73
CA PHE A 150 18.46 6.82 5.29
C PHE A 150 19.85 6.30 4.92
N ALA A 151 20.67 6.05 5.94
CA ALA A 151 22.01 5.53 5.73
C ALA A 151 21.99 4.15 5.05
N GLY A 152 22.73 4.02 3.96
CA GLY A 152 22.84 2.78 3.20
C GLY A 152 21.70 2.51 2.20
N CYS A 153 20.75 3.44 2.03
CA CYS A 153 19.79 3.40 0.95
C CYS A 153 20.41 3.91 -0.35
N GLU A 154 20.03 3.31 -1.47
CA GLU A 154 20.46 3.72 -2.79
C GLU A 154 19.61 4.90 -3.31
N LYS A 155 18.28 4.81 -3.12
CA LYS A 155 17.32 5.72 -3.73
C LYS A 155 16.85 6.81 -2.79
N LEU A 156 16.68 6.48 -1.52
CA LEU A 156 16.17 7.39 -0.49
C LEU A 156 17.32 8.01 0.29
N ALA A 157 17.26 9.33 0.49
CA ALA A 157 18.30 10.07 1.22
C ALA A 157 17.87 10.47 2.63
N GLN A 158 16.66 11.06 2.76
CA GLN A 158 16.27 11.70 4.02
C GLN A 158 14.76 11.87 4.12
N LEU A 159 14.23 11.82 5.34
CA LEU A 159 12.88 12.21 5.68
C LEU A 159 12.93 13.38 6.68
N ARG A 160 12.15 14.44 6.44
CA ARG A 160 12.10 15.61 7.31
C ARG A 160 10.69 15.99 7.69
N LEU A 161 10.46 16.25 8.98
CA LEU A 161 9.17 16.56 9.56
C LEU A 161 9.08 18.05 9.92
N PHE A 162 7.89 18.65 9.73
CA PHE A 162 7.64 20.06 10.01
C PHE A 162 6.43 20.25 10.94
N LYS A 163 6.49 21.23 11.82
CA LYS A 163 5.43 21.51 12.82
C LYS A 163 4.07 21.83 12.21
N ASN A 164 4.03 22.25 10.94
CA ASN A 164 2.79 22.48 10.20
C ASN A 164 2.17 21.20 9.60
N GLY A 165 2.70 20.02 9.94
CA GLY A 165 2.22 18.73 9.45
C GLY A 165 2.85 18.24 8.14
N ARG A 166 3.63 19.10 7.45
CA ARG A 166 4.35 18.74 6.22
C ARG A 166 5.42 17.70 6.50
N VAL A 167 5.62 16.82 5.53
CA VAL A 167 6.74 15.87 5.49
C VAL A 167 7.45 15.99 4.15
N ASP A 168 8.76 16.10 4.17
CA ASP A 168 9.60 16.09 2.98
C ASP A 168 10.34 14.76 2.88
N LEU A 169 10.20 14.08 1.75
CA LEU A 169 10.95 12.90 1.39
C LEU A 169 11.98 13.28 0.32
N ARG A 170 13.24 13.16 0.66
CA ARG A 170 14.37 13.46 -0.23
C ARG A 170 14.92 12.16 -0.83
N PHE A 171 15.21 12.22 -2.11
CA PHE A 171 15.85 11.17 -2.88
C PHE A 171 17.32 11.48 -3.13
N THR A 172 18.09 10.47 -3.48
CA THR A 172 19.51 10.63 -3.81
C THR A 172 19.73 11.29 -5.18
N SER A 173 18.70 11.20 -6.07
CA SER A 173 18.71 11.87 -7.37
C SER A 173 17.32 12.35 -7.79
N GLU A 174 17.26 13.28 -8.73
CA GLU A 174 16.01 13.75 -9.36
C GLU A 174 15.31 12.61 -10.11
N ASP A 175 16.06 11.72 -10.75
CA ASP A 175 15.51 10.58 -11.49
C ASP A 175 14.75 9.63 -10.58
N TYR A 176 15.27 9.32 -9.40
CA TYR A 176 14.57 8.49 -8.43
C TYR A 176 13.31 9.16 -7.89
N ALA A 177 13.34 10.47 -7.66
CA ALA A 177 12.14 11.20 -7.27
C ALA A 177 11.05 11.16 -8.36
N ASN A 178 11.44 11.34 -9.63
CA ASN A 178 10.52 11.22 -10.77
C ASN A 178 9.94 9.80 -10.87
N GLN A 179 10.77 8.76 -10.78
CA GLN A 179 10.33 7.37 -10.80
C GLN A 179 9.33 7.08 -9.67
N PHE A 180 9.57 7.61 -8.46
CA PHE A 180 8.66 7.46 -7.35
C PHE A 180 7.30 8.11 -7.63
N ILE A 181 7.29 9.34 -8.17
CA ILE A 181 6.06 10.04 -8.54
C ILE A 181 5.29 9.24 -9.60
N ASP A 182 5.96 8.83 -10.67
CA ASP A 182 5.32 8.11 -11.77
C ASP A 182 4.75 6.75 -11.33
N THR A 183 5.42 6.07 -10.41
CA THR A 183 5.01 4.74 -9.93
C THR A 183 3.89 4.81 -8.90
N TYR A 184 3.99 5.72 -7.91
CA TYR A 184 3.13 5.68 -6.72
C TYR A 184 2.18 6.86 -6.58
N LEU A 185 2.48 8.03 -7.15
CA LEU A 185 1.65 9.21 -7.00
C LEU A 185 0.81 9.54 -8.23
N GLY A 186 1.13 8.91 -9.38
CA GLY A 186 0.36 9.03 -10.61
C GLY A 186 0.26 10.47 -11.11
N ARG A 187 1.07 10.86 -12.07
CA ARG A 187 1.00 12.22 -12.69
C ARG A 187 -0.32 12.50 -13.40
N GLY A 188 -1.09 11.47 -13.77
CA GLY A 188 -2.35 11.59 -14.52
C GLY A 188 -3.53 12.15 -13.73
N TYR A 189 -3.42 12.31 -12.41
CA TYR A 189 -4.54 12.81 -11.60
C TYR A 189 -4.66 14.33 -11.59
N GLN A 190 -3.61 15.08 -11.98
CA GLN A 190 -3.64 16.54 -12.05
C GLN A 190 -4.12 17.12 -13.37
N GLU A 191 -4.17 16.32 -14.44
CA GLU A 191 -4.61 16.79 -15.77
C GLU A 191 -6.11 16.65 -16.03
N SER A 192 -6.85 15.86 -15.24
CA SER A 192 -8.28 15.66 -15.44
C SER A 192 -9.20 16.71 -14.79
N ASP A 193 -8.69 17.51 -13.85
CA ASP A 193 -9.51 18.54 -13.17
C ASP A 193 -9.42 19.94 -13.82
N GLY A 194 -8.71 20.06 -14.93
CA GLY A 194 -8.50 21.35 -15.62
C GLY A 194 -9.47 21.66 -16.77
N GLU A 195 -10.33 20.72 -17.18
CA GLU A 195 -11.20 20.88 -18.36
C GLU A 195 -12.70 20.75 -18.08
N ALA A 196 -13.18 21.22 -16.94
CA ALA A 196 -14.61 21.36 -16.71
C ALA A 196 -14.96 22.75 -16.18
N ALA A 197 -14.61 23.80 -16.96
CA ALA A 197 -15.18 25.13 -16.80
C ALA A 197 -15.00 25.95 -18.08
N VAL A 198 -15.82 25.66 -19.10
CA VAL A 198 -16.30 26.66 -20.08
C VAL A 198 -17.77 26.40 -20.31
#